data_028e38bb041f81ecf740ac548ef07302
#
_entry.id   028e38bb041f81ecf740ac548ef07302
#
_cell.length_a   1.000
_cell.length_b   1.000
_cell.length_c   1.000
_cell.angle_alpha   90.00
_cell.angle_beta   90.00
_cell.angle_gamma   90.00
#
_symmetry.space_group_name_H-M   'P 1'
#
loop_
_entity.id
_entity.type
_entity.pdbx_description
1 polymer ?
#
loop_
_entity_poly.entity_id
_entity_poly.type
_entity_poly.pdbx_seq_one_letter_code
_entity_poly.pdbx_strand_id
1 'polypeptide(L)'
;MKKSLAGWVPIVLATLAVMAVTAVQGVWTERWGTKDVVAELKRDSELLAAGFPREFGPWRMVAETAADPEQLKAAGAVGHISREYENVETGVHIGVFVVCATPRDASGHTPDRCYPSAGFEIAEQEHREVIPLDDGTKAEVFAGCFKKPGETLRILWTYAATGKWMAPQIARIELANYPAVYKLYAIVNETGMSRGDGTRVGLQFISDLIPEFDRLVFRAAGTERDNSADRGADGEGSADRSPPPDGDA
;
A
#
# COMPACT_ATOMS: atom_id res chain seq x y z
N MET A 1 -58.69 -23.35 -13.71
CA MET A 1 -57.96 -22.83 -12.57
C MET A 1 -56.93 -21.81 -13.08
N LYS A 2 -57.23 -20.52 -13.12
CA LYS A 2 -56.25 -19.46 -13.46
C LYS A 2 -55.41 -19.18 -12.21
N LYS A 3 -54.20 -19.70 -12.17
CA LYS A 3 -53.23 -19.34 -11.11
C LYS A 3 -52.95 -17.84 -11.24
N SER A 4 -53.28 -17.10 -10.18
CA SER A 4 -53.17 -15.63 -10.09
C SER A 4 -51.73 -15.22 -10.32
N LEU A 5 -51.45 -14.48 -11.39
CA LEU A 5 -50.13 -13.84 -11.64
C LEU A 5 -49.72 -12.91 -10.49
N ALA A 6 -50.70 -12.40 -9.71
CA ALA A 6 -50.44 -11.52 -8.57
C ALA A 6 -49.52 -12.12 -7.47
N GLY A 7 -49.53 -13.45 -7.31
CA GLY A 7 -48.67 -14.12 -6.32
C GLY A 7 -47.18 -14.10 -6.65
N TRP A 8 -46.80 -13.84 -7.92
CA TRP A 8 -45.38 -13.81 -8.34
C TRP A 8 -44.78 -12.40 -8.28
N VAL A 9 -45.62 -11.35 -8.23
CA VAL A 9 -45.17 -9.95 -8.21
C VAL A 9 -44.19 -9.66 -7.07
N PRO A 10 -44.43 -10.05 -5.79
CA PRO A 10 -43.50 -9.77 -4.71
C PRO A 10 -42.18 -10.52 -4.87
N ILE A 11 -42.18 -11.73 -5.45
CA ILE A 11 -40.95 -12.52 -5.71
C ILE A 11 -40.13 -11.83 -6.77
N VAL A 12 -40.72 -11.39 -7.87
CA VAL A 12 -40.04 -10.67 -8.94
C VAL A 12 -39.45 -9.37 -8.44
N LEU A 13 -40.20 -8.59 -7.66
CA LEU A 13 -39.74 -7.33 -7.07
C LEU A 13 -38.55 -7.57 -6.10
N ALA A 14 -38.63 -8.58 -5.25
CA ALA A 14 -37.54 -8.94 -4.34
C ALA A 14 -36.28 -9.36 -5.12
N THR A 15 -36.43 -10.16 -6.17
CA THR A 15 -35.30 -10.59 -7.02
C THR A 15 -34.66 -9.38 -7.73
N LEU A 16 -35.47 -8.46 -8.27
CA LEU A 16 -34.98 -7.24 -8.91
C LEU A 16 -34.26 -6.32 -7.90
N ALA A 17 -34.78 -6.19 -6.68
CA ALA A 17 -34.14 -5.43 -5.63
C ALA A 17 -32.79 -6.02 -5.22
N VAL A 18 -32.72 -7.35 -5.04
CA VAL A 18 -31.46 -8.04 -4.75
C VAL A 18 -30.46 -7.86 -5.88
N MET A 19 -30.88 -8.04 -7.14
CA MET A 19 -30.00 -7.82 -8.30
C MET A 19 -29.49 -6.37 -8.37
N ALA A 20 -30.36 -5.38 -8.14
CA ALA A 20 -29.96 -3.98 -8.13
C ALA A 20 -28.96 -3.66 -7.02
N VAL A 21 -29.22 -4.14 -5.79
CA VAL A 21 -28.28 -3.98 -4.67
C VAL A 21 -26.96 -4.68 -4.94
N THR A 22 -26.98 -5.89 -5.52
CA THR A 22 -25.77 -6.62 -5.89
C THR A 22 -24.96 -5.91 -6.97
N ALA A 23 -25.64 -5.34 -7.99
CA ALA A 23 -24.99 -4.57 -9.04
C ALA A 23 -24.35 -3.30 -8.48
N VAL A 24 -25.09 -2.54 -7.64
CA VAL A 24 -24.56 -1.33 -6.97
C VAL A 24 -23.39 -1.67 -6.06
N GLN A 25 -23.51 -2.73 -5.26
CA GLN A 25 -22.39 -3.20 -4.43
C GLN A 25 -21.19 -3.64 -5.26
N GLY A 26 -21.41 -4.34 -6.39
CA GLY A 26 -20.36 -4.78 -7.29
C GLY A 26 -19.55 -3.62 -7.88
N VAL A 27 -20.23 -2.52 -8.23
CA VAL A 27 -19.60 -1.28 -8.70
C VAL A 27 -18.91 -0.54 -7.54
N TRP A 28 -19.60 -0.38 -6.40
CA TRP A 28 -19.05 0.35 -5.25
C TRP A 28 -17.88 -0.36 -4.57
N THR A 29 -17.85 -1.68 -4.59
CA THR A 29 -16.73 -2.47 -4.04
C THR A 29 -15.66 -2.77 -5.07
N GLU A 30 -15.69 -2.13 -6.25
CA GLU A 30 -14.75 -2.30 -7.38
C GLU A 30 -14.56 -3.76 -7.82
N ARG A 31 -15.50 -4.62 -7.47
CA ARG A 31 -15.42 -6.07 -7.76
C ARG A 31 -15.31 -6.38 -9.24
N TRP A 32 -15.73 -5.45 -10.10
CA TRP A 32 -15.79 -5.61 -11.55
C TRP A 32 -14.72 -4.83 -12.30
N GLY A 33 -13.95 -3.96 -11.60
CA GLY A 33 -12.83 -3.19 -12.15
C GLY A 33 -11.44 -3.64 -11.66
N THR A 34 -11.35 -4.65 -10.78
CA THR A 34 -10.12 -5.03 -10.09
C THR A 34 -8.97 -5.51 -10.98
N LYS A 35 -9.21 -5.94 -12.21
CA LYS A 35 -8.14 -6.46 -13.09
C LYS A 35 -7.17 -5.38 -13.53
N ASP A 36 -7.68 -4.20 -13.87
CA ASP A 36 -6.85 -3.09 -14.35
C ASP A 36 -6.06 -2.49 -13.18
N VAL A 37 -6.71 -2.33 -12.02
CA VAL A 37 -6.07 -1.87 -10.78
C VAL A 37 -4.94 -2.82 -10.35
N VAL A 38 -5.18 -4.14 -10.36
CA VAL A 38 -4.14 -5.12 -10.00
C VAL A 38 -2.98 -5.11 -10.99
N ALA A 39 -3.25 -4.92 -12.29
CA ALA A 39 -2.21 -4.84 -13.31
C ALA A 39 -1.36 -3.56 -13.16
N GLU A 40 -1.99 -2.43 -12.81
CA GLU A 40 -1.31 -1.17 -12.50
C GLU A 40 -0.46 -1.33 -11.24
N LEU A 41 -1.06 -1.86 -10.17
CA LEU A 41 -0.36 -2.15 -8.91
C LEU A 41 0.87 -3.04 -9.11
N LYS A 42 0.77 -4.03 -10.01
CA LYS A 42 1.89 -4.92 -10.31
C LYS A 42 3.04 -4.16 -10.99
N ARG A 43 2.73 -3.30 -11.96
CA ARG A 43 3.76 -2.45 -12.59
C ARG A 43 4.41 -1.52 -11.58
N ASP A 44 3.62 -0.85 -10.76
CA ASP A 44 4.13 0.05 -9.72
C ASP A 44 5.01 -0.70 -8.72
N SER A 45 4.64 -1.93 -8.35
CA SER A 45 5.45 -2.76 -7.46
C SER A 45 6.76 -3.22 -8.08
N GLU A 46 6.79 -3.48 -9.39
CA GLU A 46 8.01 -3.82 -10.13
C GLU A 46 8.95 -2.60 -10.22
N LEU A 47 8.41 -1.41 -10.50
CA LEU A 47 9.15 -0.15 -10.47
C LEU A 47 9.71 0.15 -9.07
N LEU A 48 8.88 -0.04 -8.04
CA LEU A 48 9.29 0.11 -6.65
C LEU A 48 10.45 -0.84 -6.32
N ALA A 49 10.34 -2.12 -6.68
CA ALA A 49 11.38 -3.12 -6.41
C ALA A 49 12.70 -2.81 -7.12
N ALA A 50 12.62 -2.33 -8.36
CA ALA A 50 13.79 -1.97 -9.16
C ALA A 50 14.47 -0.69 -8.66
N GLY A 51 13.68 0.31 -8.23
CA GLY A 51 14.17 1.63 -7.83
C GLY A 51 14.33 1.81 -6.32
N PHE A 52 13.92 0.84 -5.49
CA PHE A 52 13.98 0.98 -4.03
C PHE A 52 15.42 1.23 -3.57
N PRO A 53 15.66 2.27 -2.75
CA PRO A 53 17.01 2.74 -2.48
C PRO A 53 17.87 1.68 -1.82
N ARG A 54 19.10 1.54 -2.29
CA ARG A 54 20.11 0.69 -1.66
C ARG A 54 20.89 1.44 -0.57
N GLU A 55 20.92 2.76 -0.66
CA GLU A 55 21.56 3.66 0.29
C GLU A 55 20.73 4.93 0.42
N PHE A 56 20.53 5.41 1.65
CA PHE A 56 19.89 6.68 1.97
C PHE A 56 20.26 7.11 3.39
N GLY A 57 20.54 8.40 3.60
CA GLY A 57 21.07 8.87 4.87
C GLY A 57 22.24 7.99 5.34
N PRO A 58 22.26 7.54 6.60
CA PRO A 58 23.29 6.65 7.13
C PRO A 58 23.01 5.16 6.85
N TRP A 59 21.97 4.82 6.09
CA TRP A 59 21.52 3.45 5.87
C TRP A 59 22.06 2.86 4.57
N ARG A 60 22.59 1.66 4.67
CA ARG A 60 23.09 0.88 3.53
C ARG A 60 22.46 -0.51 3.54
N MET A 61 21.95 -0.94 2.37
CA MET A 61 21.43 -2.28 2.19
C MET A 61 22.56 -3.31 2.30
N VAL A 62 22.38 -4.29 3.18
CA VAL A 62 23.34 -5.38 3.38
C VAL A 62 22.85 -6.71 2.80
N ALA A 63 21.52 -6.92 2.72
CA ALA A 63 20.95 -8.14 2.17
C ALA A 63 19.56 -7.91 1.54
N GLU A 64 19.23 -8.72 0.55
CA GLU A 64 17.85 -8.99 0.15
C GLU A 64 17.42 -10.30 0.81
N THR A 65 16.29 -10.28 1.51
CA THR A 65 15.78 -11.45 2.24
C THR A 65 14.60 -12.06 1.48
N ALA A 66 14.56 -13.39 1.42
CA ALA A 66 13.42 -14.05 0.80
C ALA A 66 12.19 -13.92 1.72
N ALA A 67 11.09 -13.45 1.16
CA ALA A 67 9.81 -13.50 1.85
C ALA A 67 9.13 -14.85 1.64
N ASP A 68 8.43 -15.34 2.65
CA ASP A 68 7.66 -16.58 2.58
C ASP A 68 6.50 -16.42 1.58
N PRO A 69 6.42 -17.25 0.51
CA PRO A 69 5.36 -17.17 -0.48
C PRO A 69 3.95 -17.36 0.11
N GLU A 70 3.79 -18.17 1.14
CA GLU A 70 2.50 -18.37 1.80
C GLU A 70 2.07 -17.11 2.58
N GLN A 71 3.00 -16.43 3.23
CA GLN A 71 2.73 -15.15 3.90
C GLN A 71 2.38 -14.06 2.90
N LEU A 72 3.08 -13.97 1.77
CA LEU A 72 2.77 -13.02 0.70
C LEU A 72 1.38 -13.24 0.12
N LYS A 73 1.03 -14.51 -0.16
CA LYS A 73 -0.29 -14.88 -0.65
C LYS A 73 -1.38 -14.57 0.37
N ALA A 74 -1.14 -14.88 1.64
CA ALA A 74 -2.07 -14.56 2.72
C ALA A 74 -2.27 -13.05 2.85
N ALA A 75 -1.21 -12.25 2.71
CA ALA A 75 -1.26 -10.79 2.74
C ALA A 75 -1.89 -10.16 1.49
N GLY A 76 -2.26 -10.95 0.45
CA GLY A 76 -2.75 -10.43 -0.83
C GLY A 76 -1.74 -9.54 -1.53
N ALA A 77 -0.43 -9.80 -1.31
CA ALA A 77 0.63 -8.99 -1.86
C ALA A 77 0.67 -9.11 -3.39
N VAL A 78 0.50 -7.99 -4.08
CA VAL A 78 0.71 -7.90 -5.53
C VAL A 78 2.20 -7.76 -5.84
N GLY A 79 2.93 -7.08 -4.95
CA GLY A 79 4.37 -6.99 -4.95
C GLY A 79 4.91 -6.74 -3.56
N HIS A 80 6.21 -6.97 -3.37
CA HIS A 80 6.85 -6.79 -2.08
C HIS A 80 8.32 -6.44 -2.23
N ILE A 81 8.87 -5.88 -1.15
CA ILE A 81 10.31 -5.72 -0.93
C ILE A 81 10.64 -6.32 0.42
N SER A 82 11.72 -7.06 0.52
CA SER A 82 12.24 -7.59 1.76
C SER A 82 13.75 -7.41 1.77
N ARG A 83 14.24 -6.50 2.62
CA ARG A 83 15.66 -6.11 2.66
C ARG A 83 16.13 -5.91 4.09
N GLU A 84 17.42 -6.05 4.29
CA GLU A 84 18.11 -5.69 5.53
C GLU A 84 19.04 -4.50 5.26
N TYR A 85 19.00 -3.53 6.16
CA TYR A 85 19.84 -2.34 6.15
C TYR A 85 20.68 -2.26 7.41
N GLU A 86 21.89 -1.74 7.27
CA GLU A 86 22.78 -1.40 8.36
C GLU A 86 22.95 0.13 8.41
N ASN A 87 22.88 0.69 9.59
CA ASN A 87 23.31 2.05 9.83
C ASN A 87 24.82 2.10 9.95
N VAL A 88 25.51 2.73 9.00
CA VAL A 88 26.98 2.74 8.92
C VAL A 88 27.66 3.49 10.07
N GLU A 89 26.94 4.34 10.79
CA GLU A 89 27.47 5.11 11.93
C GLU A 89 27.38 4.31 13.24
N THR A 90 26.30 3.52 13.39
CA THR A 90 25.99 2.84 14.66
C THR A 90 26.13 1.32 14.60
N GLY A 91 26.21 0.73 13.40
CA GLY A 91 26.20 -0.72 13.18
C GLY A 91 24.84 -1.38 13.47
N VAL A 92 23.77 -0.61 13.64
CA VAL A 92 22.43 -1.17 13.90
C VAL A 92 21.80 -1.68 12.62
N HIS A 93 21.24 -2.88 12.68
CA HIS A 93 20.53 -3.51 11.57
C HIS A 93 19.03 -3.33 11.68
N ILE A 94 18.37 -3.12 10.53
CA ILE A 94 16.90 -3.04 10.40
C ILE A 94 16.44 -3.90 9.24
N GLY A 95 15.52 -4.80 9.52
CA GLY A 95 14.75 -5.49 8.50
C GLY A 95 13.63 -4.59 7.96
N VAL A 96 13.51 -4.50 6.64
CA VAL A 96 12.45 -3.74 5.97
C VAL A 96 11.60 -4.70 5.17
N PHE A 97 10.29 -4.59 5.36
CA PHE A 97 9.34 -5.30 4.55
C PHE A 97 8.27 -4.34 4.03
N VAL A 98 8.13 -4.25 2.71
CA VAL A 98 7.10 -3.45 2.06
C VAL A 98 6.17 -4.37 1.28
N VAL A 99 4.88 -4.21 1.49
CA VAL A 99 3.85 -4.90 0.73
C VAL A 99 3.05 -3.89 -0.06
N CYS A 100 2.94 -4.13 -1.37
CA CYS A 100 2.02 -3.42 -2.25
C CYS A 100 0.76 -4.29 -2.42
N ALA A 101 -0.41 -3.77 -2.04
CA ALA A 101 -1.65 -4.52 -2.05
C ALA A 101 -2.87 -3.62 -2.28
N THR A 102 -4.03 -4.24 -2.52
CA THR A 102 -5.29 -3.51 -2.49
C THR A 102 -5.60 -3.04 -1.06
N PRO A 103 -6.40 -1.97 -0.86
CA PRO A 103 -6.78 -1.50 0.46
C PRO A 103 -7.37 -2.60 1.36
N ARG A 104 -8.16 -3.48 0.75
CA ARG A 104 -8.78 -4.60 1.45
C ARG A 104 -7.75 -5.58 2.01
N ASP A 105 -6.76 -5.94 1.20
CA ASP A 105 -5.74 -6.91 1.56
C ASP A 105 -4.71 -6.29 2.51
N ALA A 106 -4.27 -5.04 2.25
CA ALA A 106 -3.35 -4.30 3.11
C ALA A 106 -3.89 -4.10 4.54
N SER A 107 -5.22 -3.96 4.70
CA SER A 107 -5.85 -3.75 6.02
C SER A 107 -5.84 -4.98 6.94
N GLY A 108 -5.57 -6.18 6.39
CA GLY A 108 -5.37 -7.40 7.16
C GLY A 108 -3.93 -7.56 7.65
N HIS A 109 -3.64 -8.70 8.28
CA HIS A 109 -2.28 -9.16 8.62
C HIS A 109 -1.41 -8.11 9.36
N THR A 110 -1.92 -7.59 10.48
CA THR A 110 -1.18 -6.70 11.37
C THR A 110 -0.25 -7.49 12.30
N PRO A 111 0.86 -6.89 12.81
CA PRO A 111 1.82 -7.58 13.67
C PRO A 111 1.20 -8.21 14.91
N ASP A 112 0.22 -7.55 15.53
CA ASP A 112 -0.52 -8.05 16.70
C ASP A 112 -1.22 -9.39 16.46
N ARG A 113 -1.50 -9.75 15.20
CA ARG A 113 -2.08 -11.03 14.80
C ARG A 113 -1.05 -12.03 14.31
N CYS A 114 -0.09 -11.57 13.50
CA CYS A 114 0.86 -12.46 12.85
C CYS A 114 1.96 -12.96 13.80
N TYR A 115 2.51 -12.10 14.66
CA TYR A 115 3.60 -12.47 15.55
C TYR A 115 3.18 -13.45 16.67
N PRO A 116 2.02 -13.31 17.31
CA PRO A 116 1.54 -14.33 18.25
C PRO A 116 1.37 -15.71 17.62
N SER A 117 0.90 -15.80 16.36
CA SER A 117 0.80 -17.09 15.66
C SER A 117 2.16 -17.70 15.31
N ALA A 118 3.23 -16.88 15.28
CA ALA A 118 4.61 -17.30 15.10
C ALA A 118 5.35 -17.55 16.44
N GLY A 119 4.62 -17.59 17.57
CA GLY A 119 5.15 -17.92 18.90
C GLY A 119 5.75 -16.74 19.67
N PHE A 120 5.50 -15.50 19.23
CA PHE A 120 5.86 -14.31 19.99
C PHE A 120 4.77 -13.92 20.98
N GLU A 121 5.14 -13.41 22.12
CA GLU A 121 4.26 -12.73 23.05
C GLU A 121 4.28 -11.23 22.77
N ILE A 122 3.14 -10.55 22.95
CA ILE A 122 3.07 -9.09 22.88
C ILE A 122 3.66 -8.54 24.17
N ALA A 123 4.88 -7.99 24.09
CA ALA A 123 5.57 -7.37 25.22
C ALA A 123 5.14 -5.91 25.43
N GLU A 124 4.74 -5.23 24.36
CA GLU A 124 4.17 -3.89 24.38
C GLU A 124 3.10 -3.77 23.31
N GLN A 125 1.90 -3.36 23.70
CA GLN A 125 0.79 -3.12 22.79
C GLN A 125 1.15 -2.03 21.78
N GLU A 126 0.54 -2.11 20.62
CA GLU A 126 0.72 -1.09 19.59
C GLU A 126 0.26 0.29 20.06
N HIS A 127 1.05 1.28 19.76
CA HIS A 127 0.73 2.68 19.98
C HIS A 127 1.15 3.50 18.76
N ARG A 128 0.64 4.72 18.65
CA ARG A 128 0.96 5.62 17.54
C ARG A 128 2.12 6.52 17.89
N GLU A 129 3.00 6.67 16.91
CA GLU A 129 4.08 7.64 16.89
C GLU A 129 3.86 8.59 15.71
N VAL A 130 4.40 9.80 15.80
CA VAL A 130 4.30 10.84 14.78
C VAL A 130 5.70 11.31 14.40
N ILE A 131 6.00 11.25 13.11
CA ILE A 131 7.24 11.77 12.53
C ILE A 131 6.90 13.08 11.82
N PRO A 132 7.42 14.25 12.25
CA PRO A 132 7.35 15.47 11.46
C PRO A 132 8.22 15.33 10.21
N LEU A 133 7.69 15.73 9.04
CA LEU A 133 8.41 15.70 7.77
C LEU A 133 8.88 17.10 7.37
N ASP A 134 9.93 17.17 6.54
CA ASP A 134 10.58 18.44 6.14
C ASP A 134 9.65 19.36 5.33
N ASP A 135 8.65 18.82 4.68
CA ASP A 135 7.63 19.58 3.93
C ASP A 135 6.51 20.17 4.81
N GLY A 136 6.62 20.01 6.14
CA GLY A 136 5.64 20.48 7.12
C GLY A 136 4.45 19.55 7.30
N THR A 137 4.40 18.42 6.59
CA THR A 137 3.43 17.34 6.83
C THR A 137 3.91 16.42 7.96
N LYS A 138 3.16 15.36 8.24
CA LYS A 138 3.51 14.37 9.25
C LYS A 138 3.27 12.96 8.73
N ALA A 139 4.08 12.01 9.18
CA ALA A 139 3.82 10.60 9.03
C ALA A 139 3.34 10.02 10.37
N GLU A 140 2.30 9.18 10.32
CA GLU A 140 1.83 8.44 11.50
C GLU A 140 2.28 6.98 11.38
N VAL A 141 2.83 6.45 12.45
CA VAL A 141 3.44 5.12 12.50
C VAL A 141 2.94 4.39 13.73
N PHE A 142 2.61 3.12 13.61
CA PHE A 142 2.42 2.24 14.75
C PHE A 142 3.77 1.70 15.22
N ALA A 143 3.91 1.52 16.53
CA ALA A 143 5.04 0.84 17.15
C ALA A 143 4.54 -0.18 18.16
N GLY A 144 5.09 -1.40 18.13
CA GLY A 144 4.79 -2.48 19.07
C GLY A 144 6.04 -3.29 19.37
N CYS A 145 6.04 -4.02 20.50
CA CYS A 145 7.14 -4.89 20.89
C CYS A 145 6.65 -6.33 21.04
N PHE A 146 7.38 -7.25 20.45
CA PHE A 146 7.09 -8.68 20.40
C PHE A 146 8.31 -9.46 20.89
N LYS A 147 8.12 -10.44 21.76
CA LYS A 147 9.23 -11.24 22.32
C LYS A 147 8.94 -12.72 22.33
N LYS A 148 9.99 -13.49 22.20
CA LYS A 148 10.06 -14.93 22.48
C LYS A 148 11.40 -15.23 23.17
N PRO A 149 11.63 -16.42 23.70
CA PRO A 149 12.91 -16.77 24.33
C PRO A 149 14.10 -16.45 23.44
N GLY A 150 14.98 -15.55 23.91
CA GLY A 150 16.20 -15.15 23.19
C GLY A 150 16.03 -14.08 22.12
N GLU A 151 14.82 -13.59 21.85
CA GLU A 151 14.58 -12.62 20.79
C GLU A 151 13.51 -11.59 21.19
N THR A 152 13.82 -10.32 21.01
CA THR A 152 12.88 -9.20 21.20
C THR A 152 12.89 -8.35 19.96
N LEU A 153 11.73 -8.18 19.33
CA LEU A 153 11.55 -7.41 18.11
C LEU A 153 10.71 -6.17 18.38
N ARG A 154 11.24 -5.01 18.03
CA ARG A 154 10.47 -3.78 17.90
C ARG A 154 10.03 -3.66 16.45
N ILE A 155 8.72 -3.58 16.24
CA ILE A 155 8.14 -3.49 14.91
C ILE A 155 7.42 -2.18 14.80
N LEU A 156 7.82 -1.39 13.80
CA LEU A 156 7.12 -0.19 13.40
C LEU A 156 6.45 -0.45 12.06
N TRP A 157 5.22 0.05 11.88
CA TRP A 157 4.56 -0.07 10.58
C TRP A 157 3.66 1.11 10.30
N THR A 158 3.51 1.40 9.02
CA THR A 158 2.68 2.49 8.52
C THR A 158 2.10 2.13 7.17
N TYR A 159 1.05 2.83 6.78
CA TYR A 159 0.43 2.70 5.48
C TYR A 159 0.67 3.95 4.66
N ALA A 160 1.15 3.77 3.43
CA ALA A 160 1.37 4.85 2.48
C ALA A 160 0.36 4.76 1.33
N ALA A 161 -0.30 5.85 1.04
CA ALA A 161 -1.20 5.97 -0.10
C ALA A 161 -1.26 7.44 -0.57
N THR A 162 -1.07 7.67 -1.87
CA THR A 162 -1.13 9.03 -2.47
C THR A 162 -0.29 10.08 -1.74
N GLY A 163 0.91 9.72 -1.27
CA GLY A 163 1.82 10.62 -0.54
C GLY A 163 1.45 10.87 0.93
N LYS A 164 0.49 10.14 1.48
CA LYS A 164 0.13 10.21 2.91
C LYS A 164 0.62 8.97 3.64
N TRP A 165 1.24 9.19 4.79
CA TRP A 165 1.73 8.15 5.69
C TRP A 165 0.84 8.08 6.93
N MET A 166 0.15 6.95 7.13
CA MET A 166 -0.98 6.86 8.04
C MET A 166 -0.86 5.65 8.97
N ALA A 167 -1.32 5.83 10.20
CA ALA A 167 -1.59 4.77 11.16
C ALA A 167 -3.11 4.76 11.48
N PRO A 168 -3.95 4.22 10.57
CA PRO A 168 -5.40 4.32 10.68
C PRO A 168 -5.93 3.54 11.87
N GLN A 169 -6.97 4.06 12.53
CA GLN A 169 -7.62 3.37 13.64
C GLN A 169 -8.41 2.16 13.16
N ILE A 170 -9.10 2.33 12.03
CA ILE A 170 -9.85 1.26 11.37
C ILE A 170 -9.37 1.20 9.91
N ALA A 171 -8.25 0.52 9.68
CA ALA A 171 -7.58 0.44 8.38
C ALA A 171 -8.53 0.06 7.24
N ARG A 172 -9.47 -0.86 7.48
CA ARG A 172 -10.43 -1.32 6.48
C ARG A 172 -11.38 -0.23 5.99
N ILE A 173 -11.66 0.77 6.82
CA ILE A 173 -12.54 1.89 6.50
C ILE A 173 -11.73 3.05 5.93
N GLU A 174 -10.68 3.44 6.63
CA GLU A 174 -9.89 4.62 6.29
C GLU A 174 -9.09 4.45 4.99
N LEU A 175 -8.68 3.22 4.68
CA LEU A 175 -7.96 2.91 3.45
C LEU A 175 -8.87 2.58 2.25
N ALA A 176 -10.17 2.39 2.45
CA ALA A 176 -11.09 1.86 1.43
C ALA A 176 -11.16 2.67 0.13
N ASN A 177 -10.90 3.98 0.20
CA ASN A 177 -11.02 4.90 -0.94
C ASN A 177 -9.70 5.09 -1.72
N TYR A 178 -8.61 4.44 -1.32
CA TYR A 178 -7.35 4.53 -2.04
C TYR A 178 -7.26 3.44 -3.13
N PRO A 179 -6.71 3.71 -4.31
CA PRO A 179 -6.57 2.71 -5.37
C PRO A 179 -5.51 1.66 -5.04
N ALA A 180 -4.45 2.07 -4.34
CA ALA A 180 -3.31 1.27 -3.96
C ALA A 180 -2.82 1.65 -2.57
N VAL A 181 -2.33 0.68 -1.83
CA VAL A 181 -1.76 0.89 -0.49
C VAL A 181 -0.41 0.17 -0.40
N TYR A 182 0.57 0.88 0.10
CA TYR A 182 1.88 0.34 0.46
C TYR A 182 1.95 0.23 1.98
N LYS A 183 2.20 -0.96 2.48
CA LYS A 183 2.38 -1.19 3.90
C LYS A 183 3.85 -1.41 4.18
N LEU A 184 4.46 -0.49 4.90
CA LEU A 184 5.87 -0.50 5.27
C LEU A 184 6.02 -1.03 6.69
N TYR A 185 6.96 -1.95 6.88
CA TYR A 185 7.42 -2.42 8.17
C TYR A 185 8.91 -2.14 8.34
N ALA A 186 9.28 -1.63 9.50
CA ALA A 186 10.65 -1.56 9.97
C ALA A 186 10.78 -2.46 11.21
N ILE A 187 11.64 -3.45 11.14
CA ILE A 187 11.80 -4.50 12.14
C ILE A 187 13.20 -4.37 12.77
N VAL A 188 13.24 -3.99 14.02
CA VAL A 188 14.48 -3.81 14.80
C VAL A 188 14.62 -4.96 15.79
N ASN A 189 15.75 -5.67 15.75
CA ASN A 189 16.07 -6.59 16.83
C ASN A 189 16.53 -5.79 18.06
N GLU A 190 15.63 -5.68 19.06
CA GLU A 190 15.83 -4.91 20.28
C GLU A 190 16.50 -5.75 21.40
N THR A 191 16.90 -7.00 21.08
CA THR A 191 17.56 -7.88 22.05
C THR A 191 18.87 -7.26 22.54
N GLY A 192 18.93 -6.98 23.85
CA GLY A 192 20.10 -6.32 24.47
C GLY A 192 20.15 -4.80 24.32
N MET A 193 19.20 -4.18 23.65
CA MET A 193 19.08 -2.71 23.59
C MET A 193 18.41 -2.16 24.86
N SER A 194 18.62 -0.87 25.14
CA SER A 194 17.87 -0.15 26.16
C SER A 194 16.41 0.04 25.72
N ARG A 195 15.52 0.11 26.70
CA ARG A 195 14.08 0.32 26.43
C ARG A 195 13.86 1.61 25.64
N GLY A 196 13.14 1.50 24.53
CA GLY A 196 12.82 2.62 23.63
C GLY A 196 13.85 2.90 22.56
N ASP A 197 15.05 2.34 22.63
CA ASP A 197 16.06 2.54 21.58
C ASP A 197 15.60 1.96 20.25
N GLY A 198 14.97 0.80 20.25
CA GLY A 198 14.44 0.20 19.02
C GLY A 198 13.37 1.06 18.37
N THR A 199 12.48 1.70 19.14
CA THR A 199 11.50 2.65 18.61
C THR A 199 12.20 3.86 17.98
N ARG A 200 13.15 4.47 18.68
CA ARG A 200 13.88 5.64 18.18
C ARG A 200 14.62 5.34 16.86
N VAL A 201 15.32 4.20 16.81
CA VAL A 201 16.04 3.76 15.61
C VAL A 201 15.06 3.50 14.45
N GLY A 202 13.96 2.82 14.70
CA GLY A 202 12.95 2.54 13.69
C GLY A 202 12.27 3.81 13.14
N LEU A 203 11.96 4.78 14.02
CA LEU A 203 11.39 6.07 13.60
C LEU A 203 12.38 6.87 12.75
N GLN A 204 13.67 6.90 13.14
CA GLN A 204 14.71 7.55 12.34
C GLN A 204 14.83 6.91 10.96
N PHE A 205 14.87 5.57 10.89
CA PHE A 205 14.90 4.86 9.62
C PHE A 205 13.71 5.21 8.72
N ILE A 206 12.49 5.20 9.25
CA ILE A 206 11.28 5.53 8.47
C ILE A 206 11.32 6.99 8.02
N SER A 207 11.77 7.92 8.89
CA SER A 207 11.93 9.34 8.55
C SER A 207 12.87 9.54 7.37
N ASP A 208 14.02 8.86 7.40
CA ASP A 208 15.04 8.96 6.34
C ASP A 208 14.57 8.30 5.03
N LEU A 209 13.74 7.25 5.12
CA LEU A 209 13.25 6.50 3.95
C LEU A 209 12.09 7.21 3.22
N ILE A 210 11.20 7.88 3.94
CA ILE A 210 9.98 8.50 3.38
C ILE A 210 10.26 9.39 2.16
N PRO A 211 11.23 10.33 2.17
CA PRO A 211 11.48 11.18 1.02
C PRO A 211 11.87 10.41 -0.25
N GLU A 212 12.66 9.35 -0.08
CA GLU A 212 13.10 8.48 -1.17
C GLU A 212 11.94 7.66 -1.74
N PHE A 213 11.11 7.12 -0.83
CA PHE A 213 9.93 6.35 -1.21
C PHE A 213 8.91 7.22 -1.95
N ASP A 214 8.60 8.41 -1.44
CA ASP A 214 7.64 9.34 -2.04
C ASP A 214 8.07 9.79 -3.42
N ARG A 215 9.36 10.06 -3.61
CA ARG A 215 9.93 10.40 -4.91
C ARG A 215 9.75 9.27 -5.92
N LEU A 216 9.97 8.02 -5.49
CA LEU A 216 9.89 6.86 -6.35
C LEU A 216 8.45 6.50 -6.72
N VAL A 217 7.54 6.50 -5.74
CA VAL A 217 6.19 5.95 -5.91
C VAL A 217 5.18 7.02 -6.30
N PHE A 218 5.17 8.15 -5.59
CA PHE A 218 4.08 9.11 -5.73
C PHE A 218 4.38 10.24 -6.72
N ARG A 219 5.65 10.67 -6.83
CA ARG A 219 6.03 11.71 -7.79
C ARG A 219 6.21 11.17 -9.20
N ALA A 220 6.80 9.98 -9.35
CA ALA A 220 6.92 9.33 -10.66
C ALA A 220 5.54 9.01 -11.25
N ALA A 221 4.62 8.46 -10.46
CA ALA A 221 3.24 8.17 -10.89
C ALA A 221 2.44 9.45 -11.25
N GLY A 222 2.69 10.58 -10.57
CA GLY A 222 2.08 11.87 -10.91
C GLY A 222 2.54 12.40 -12.27
N THR A 223 3.81 12.29 -12.58
CA THR A 223 4.40 12.77 -13.84
C THR A 223 3.96 11.93 -15.03
N GLU A 224 3.78 10.61 -14.88
CA GLU A 224 3.29 9.73 -15.96
C GLU A 224 1.81 9.96 -16.26
N ARG A 225 0.99 10.24 -15.25
CA ARG A 225 -0.44 10.55 -15.43
C ARG A 225 -0.64 11.88 -16.15
N ASP A 226 0.12 12.92 -15.80
CA ASP A 226 0.10 14.22 -16.50
C ASP A 226 0.53 14.08 -17.98
N ASN A 227 1.59 13.33 -18.26
CA ASN A 227 2.08 13.08 -19.61
C ASN A 227 1.14 12.18 -20.44
N SER A 228 0.30 11.35 -19.83
CA SER A 228 -0.68 10.53 -20.54
C SER A 228 -1.96 11.32 -20.84
N ALA A 229 -2.35 12.25 -19.98
CA ALA A 229 -3.48 13.15 -20.19
C ALA A 229 -3.19 14.15 -21.32
N ASP A 230 -1.96 14.68 -21.38
CA ASP A 230 -1.52 15.62 -22.43
C ASP A 230 -1.43 14.97 -23.80
N ARG A 231 -0.97 13.71 -23.88
CA ARG A 231 -0.94 12.93 -25.14
C ARG A 231 -2.32 12.52 -25.64
N GLY A 232 -3.34 12.46 -24.78
CA GLY A 232 -4.72 12.20 -25.15
C GLY A 232 -5.43 13.42 -25.74
N ALA A 233 -5.01 14.64 -25.37
CA ALA A 233 -5.58 15.88 -25.84
C ALA A 233 -5.10 16.26 -27.26
N ASP A 234 -3.89 15.87 -27.65
CA ASP A 234 -3.31 16.19 -28.97
C ASP A 234 -3.75 15.22 -30.09
N GLY A 235 -4.45 14.12 -29.77
CA GLY A 235 -4.87 13.08 -30.72
C GLY A 235 -6.16 13.35 -31.49
N GLU A 236 -7.00 14.31 -31.08
CA GLU A 236 -8.33 14.54 -31.70
C GLU A 236 -8.42 15.75 -32.65
N GLY A 237 -7.30 16.39 -32.99
CA GLY A 237 -7.25 17.65 -33.73
C GLY A 237 -6.84 17.58 -35.24
N SER A 238 -6.62 16.40 -35.83
CA SER A 238 -6.16 16.29 -37.21
C SER A 238 -7.02 15.37 -38.07
N ALA A 239 -8.25 15.79 -38.34
CA ALA A 239 -9.04 15.22 -39.40
C ALA A 239 -9.65 16.33 -40.26
N ASP A 240 -9.20 16.34 -41.54
CA ASP A 240 -9.90 16.81 -42.70
C ASP A 240 -10.09 18.33 -42.91
N ARG A 241 -9.10 18.97 -43.52
CA ARG A 241 -9.33 20.13 -44.40
C ARG A 241 -8.82 19.82 -45.79
N SER A 242 -9.67 19.19 -46.57
CA SER A 242 -9.54 19.18 -48.05
C SER A 242 -9.84 20.59 -48.58
N PRO A 243 -9.04 21.16 -49.49
CA PRO A 243 -9.33 22.45 -50.14
C PRO A 243 -10.47 22.27 -51.16
N PRO A 244 -11.28 23.31 -51.41
CA PRO A 244 -12.33 23.30 -52.40
C PRO A 244 -11.74 23.31 -53.82
N PRO A 245 -12.43 22.73 -54.86
CA PRO A 245 -11.96 22.72 -56.21
C PRO A 245 -12.06 24.10 -56.84
N ASP A 246 -10.99 24.50 -57.53
CA ASP A 246 -10.96 25.67 -58.40
C ASP A 246 -11.97 25.49 -59.52
N GLY A 247 -12.94 26.41 -59.63
CA GLY A 247 -13.89 26.50 -60.78
C GLY A 247 -13.36 27.49 -61.79
N ASP A 248 -13.21 27.00 -63.01
CA ASP A 248 -12.93 27.79 -64.20
C ASP A 248 -13.99 28.86 -64.45
N ALA A 249 -13.57 30.05 -64.82
CA ALA A 249 -14.03 30.91 -65.95
C ALA A 249 -13.15 32.14 -66.09
#